data_ed2c32ca1f8afa89dedd9941326519ac
#
_entry.id   ed2c32ca1f8afa89dedd9941326519ac
#
_cell.length_a   1.000
_cell.length_b   1.000
_cell.length_c   1.000
_cell.angle_alpha   90.00
_cell.angle_beta   90.00
_cell.angle_gamma   90.00
#
_symmetry.space_group_name_H-M   'P 1'
#
loop_
_entity.id
_entity.type
_entity.pdbx_description
1 polymer ?
#
loop_
_entity_poly.entity_id
_entity_poly.type
_entity_poly.pdbx_seq_one_letter_code
_entity_poly.pdbx_strand_id
1 'polypeptide(L)'
;MVSIDPAGAAALQNDNTQRTNSFYRAAWRWHFYAGLYVIPFFIMLALTGLMMLWIAFVGGRDGERISVMPQDAPLAVSEQAAAAQASIEGGTLVQYVAPRADDLAAIFRVDVNDVATMVAVDPYTAEILASFPRRSGWD
;
A
#
# COMPACT_ATOMS: atom_id res chain seq x y z
N MET A 1 63.19 7.37 -31.54
CA MET A 1 63.08 7.24 -30.11
C MET A 1 62.71 8.61 -29.58
N VAL A 2 61.38 8.84 -29.29
CA VAL A 2 60.89 10.14 -28.82
C VAL A 2 61.22 10.23 -27.33
N SER A 3 62.19 11.08 -26.97
CA SER A 3 62.48 11.36 -25.56
C SER A 3 61.38 12.25 -25.02
N ILE A 4 60.56 11.73 -24.15
CA ILE A 4 59.53 12.51 -23.46
C ILE A 4 60.24 13.26 -22.31
N ASP A 5 60.23 14.57 -22.37
CA ASP A 5 60.77 15.42 -21.30
C ASP A 5 59.99 15.14 -20.00
N PRO A 6 60.67 14.74 -18.92
CA PRO A 6 60.06 14.45 -17.63
C PRO A 6 59.27 15.63 -17.03
N ALA A 7 59.67 16.86 -17.34
CA ALA A 7 58.92 18.05 -16.91
C ALA A 7 57.55 18.20 -17.64
N GLY A 8 57.53 17.85 -18.94
CA GLY A 8 56.26 17.83 -19.69
C GLY A 8 55.32 16.75 -19.22
N ALA A 9 55.84 15.55 -18.91
CA ALA A 9 55.03 14.47 -18.36
C ALA A 9 54.43 14.81 -17.00
N ALA A 10 55.19 15.45 -16.10
CA ALA A 10 54.70 15.89 -14.80
C ALA A 10 53.63 16.99 -14.93
N ALA A 11 53.78 17.92 -15.87
CA ALA A 11 52.80 18.97 -16.14
C ALA A 11 51.45 18.40 -16.64
N LEU A 12 51.49 17.42 -17.55
CA LEU A 12 50.27 16.74 -18.05
C LEU A 12 49.59 15.92 -16.95
N GLN A 13 50.33 15.31 -16.06
CA GLN A 13 49.78 14.53 -14.95
C GLN A 13 49.12 15.44 -13.90
N ASN A 14 49.70 16.61 -13.63
CA ASN A 14 49.12 17.59 -12.74
C ASN A 14 47.86 18.23 -13.32
N ASP A 15 47.78 18.53 -14.61
CA ASP A 15 46.59 19.07 -15.24
C ASP A 15 45.45 18.03 -15.23
N ASN A 16 45.70 16.76 -15.49
CA ASN A 16 44.73 15.69 -15.40
C ASN A 16 44.20 15.53 -13.98
N THR A 17 45.05 15.59 -12.97
CA THR A 17 44.66 15.50 -11.55
C THR A 17 43.77 16.69 -11.15
N GLN A 18 44.11 17.88 -11.59
CA GLN A 18 43.32 19.08 -11.33
C GLN A 18 41.92 19.04 -11.98
N ARG A 19 41.85 18.59 -13.23
CA ARG A 19 40.59 18.40 -13.95
C ARG A 19 39.69 17.37 -13.27
N THR A 20 40.24 16.23 -12.86
CA THR A 20 39.52 15.18 -12.14
C THR A 20 38.96 15.71 -10.82
N ASN A 21 39.76 16.45 -10.05
CA ASN A 21 39.36 17.03 -8.78
C ASN A 21 38.28 18.11 -8.92
N SER A 22 38.34 18.92 -10.00
CA SER A 22 37.32 19.95 -10.26
C SER A 22 35.98 19.32 -10.67
N PHE A 23 36.03 18.28 -11.50
CA PHE A 23 34.85 17.53 -11.92
C PHE A 23 34.19 16.82 -10.71
N TYR A 24 35.00 16.17 -9.88
CA TYR A 24 34.53 15.51 -8.67
C TYR A 24 33.83 16.49 -7.69
N ARG A 25 34.44 17.66 -7.48
CA ARG A 25 33.82 18.72 -6.65
C ARG A 25 32.52 19.27 -7.24
N ALA A 26 32.46 19.44 -8.56
CA ALA A 26 31.25 19.87 -9.25
C ALA A 26 30.15 18.79 -9.13
N ALA A 27 30.47 17.54 -9.41
CA ALA A 27 29.53 16.42 -9.29
C ALA A 27 28.98 16.29 -7.85
N TRP A 28 29.86 16.42 -6.84
CA TRP A 28 29.46 16.37 -5.44
C TRP A 28 28.52 17.50 -5.03
N ARG A 29 28.81 18.73 -5.50
CA ARG A 29 27.91 19.89 -5.28
C ARG A 29 26.54 19.69 -5.93
N TRP A 30 26.51 19.23 -7.17
CA TRP A 30 25.24 18.93 -7.86
C TRP A 30 24.43 17.84 -7.14
N HIS A 31 25.11 16.79 -6.68
CA HIS A 31 24.47 15.72 -5.94
C HIS A 31 23.89 16.25 -4.59
N PHE A 32 24.63 17.11 -3.91
CA PHE A 32 24.16 17.73 -2.67
C PHE A 32 22.94 18.62 -2.88
N TYR A 33 22.95 19.49 -3.89
CA TYR A 33 21.81 20.34 -4.19
C TYR A 33 20.60 19.53 -4.70
N ALA A 34 20.81 18.52 -5.50
CA ALA A 34 19.75 17.63 -5.93
C ALA A 34 19.11 16.92 -4.73
N GLY A 35 19.91 16.41 -3.79
CA GLY A 35 19.42 15.81 -2.56
C GLY A 35 18.61 16.81 -1.72
N LEU A 36 19.14 18.03 -1.55
CA LEU A 36 18.46 19.06 -0.78
C LEU A 36 17.10 19.46 -1.41
N TYR A 37 17.00 19.46 -2.74
CA TYR A 37 15.74 19.73 -3.44
C TYR A 37 14.74 18.58 -3.30
N VAL A 38 15.22 17.34 -3.28
CA VAL A 38 14.38 16.15 -3.21
C VAL A 38 13.83 15.90 -1.79
N ILE A 39 14.56 16.29 -0.73
CA ILE A 39 14.15 16.09 0.67
C ILE A 39 12.74 16.64 0.97
N PRO A 40 12.40 17.91 0.67
CA PRO A 40 11.06 18.41 0.99
C PRO A 40 9.95 17.68 0.24
N PHE A 41 10.24 17.19 -0.98
CA PHE A 41 9.31 16.37 -1.73
C PHE A 41 9.07 15.01 -1.07
N PHE A 42 10.13 14.35 -0.60
CA PHE A 42 9.99 13.09 0.15
C PHE A 42 9.26 13.27 1.47
N ILE A 43 9.52 14.36 2.18
CA ILE A 43 8.78 14.67 3.42
C ILE A 43 7.29 14.83 3.13
N MET A 44 6.94 15.58 2.09
CA MET A 44 5.55 15.76 1.69
C MET A 44 4.89 14.43 1.32
N LEU A 45 5.58 13.58 0.56
CA LEU A 45 5.10 12.26 0.17
C LEU A 45 4.90 11.36 1.41
N ALA A 46 5.85 11.37 2.33
CA ALA A 46 5.77 10.60 3.57
C ALA A 46 4.60 11.05 4.46
N LEU A 47 4.40 12.36 4.60
CA LEU A 47 3.30 12.92 5.39
C LEU A 47 1.94 12.60 4.77
N THR A 48 1.81 12.71 3.45
CA THR A 48 0.56 12.35 2.76
C THR A 48 0.26 10.87 2.84
N GLY A 49 1.28 10.01 2.70
CA GLY A 49 1.15 8.56 2.89
C GLY A 49 0.74 8.20 4.31
N LEU A 50 1.37 8.81 5.32
CA LEU A 50 1.02 8.61 6.73
C LEU A 50 -0.40 9.09 7.03
N MET A 51 -0.79 10.24 6.48
CA MET A 51 -2.15 10.78 6.63
C MET A 51 -3.18 9.84 5.98
N MET A 52 -2.91 9.30 4.80
CA MET A 52 -3.78 8.32 4.14
C MET A 52 -3.92 7.04 4.97
N LEU A 53 -2.81 6.54 5.52
CA LEU A 53 -2.81 5.37 6.41
C LEU A 53 -3.62 5.64 7.68
N TRP A 54 -3.48 6.83 8.27
CA TRP A 54 -4.23 7.26 9.45
C TRP A 54 -5.74 7.31 9.16
N ILE A 55 -6.14 7.92 8.05
CA ILE A 55 -7.55 7.98 7.63
C ILE A 55 -8.11 6.58 7.40
N ALA A 56 -7.36 5.70 6.75
CA ALA A 56 -7.76 4.30 6.53
C ALA A 56 -7.87 3.52 7.85
N PHE A 57 -7.00 3.80 8.81
CA PHE A 57 -7.04 3.15 10.13
C PHE A 57 -8.24 3.63 10.98
N VAL A 58 -8.47 4.95 11.02
CA VAL A 58 -9.56 5.54 11.81
C VAL A 58 -10.91 5.38 11.12
N GLY A 59 -10.96 5.52 9.80
CA GLY A 59 -12.19 5.41 9.01
C GLY A 59 -12.75 3.99 8.96
N GLY A 60 -11.88 2.97 9.02
CA GLY A 60 -12.26 1.58 8.80
C GLY A 60 -12.75 1.36 7.37
N ARG A 61 -12.98 0.10 7.00
CA ARG A 61 -13.70 -0.25 5.77
C ARG A 61 -15.19 -0.36 6.06
N ASP A 62 -16.02 -0.12 5.04
CA ASP A 62 -17.46 -0.31 5.15
C ASP A 62 -17.77 -1.73 5.64
N GLY A 63 -18.52 -1.82 6.74
CA GLY A 63 -18.91 -3.08 7.38
C GLY A 63 -17.92 -3.69 8.37
N GLU A 64 -16.65 -3.28 8.42
CA GLU A 64 -15.66 -3.83 9.38
C GLU A 64 -16.00 -3.54 10.87
N ARG A 65 -17.02 -2.73 11.16
CA ARG A 65 -17.43 -2.34 12.51
C ARG A 65 -18.77 -2.93 12.94
N ILE A 66 -19.30 -3.91 12.20
CA ILE A 66 -20.52 -4.60 12.60
C ILE A 66 -20.16 -5.55 13.73
N SER A 67 -20.68 -5.28 14.92
CA SER A 67 -20.41 -6.06 16.12
C SER A 67 -21.25 -7.33 16.13
N VAL A 68 -20.65 -8.42 16.59
CA VAL A 68 -21.29 -9.71 16.84
C VAL A 68 -21.05 -10.13 18.28
N MET A 69 -21.82 -11.07 18.77
CA MET A 69 -21.56 -11.68 20.08
C MET A 69 -20.57 -12.83 19.94
N PRO A 70 -19.37 -12.74 20.54
CA PRO A 70 -18.40 -13.82 20.52
C PRO A 70 -18.97 -15.10 21.14
N GLN A 71 -18.73 -16.25 20.51
CA GLN A 71 -19.05 -17.58 21.01
C GLN A 71 -17.77 -18.41 21.11
N ASP A 72 -17.89 -19.66 21.58
CA ASP A 72 -16.74 -20.52 21.89
C ASP A 72 -15.83 -20.78 20.68
N ALA A 73 -16.39 -20.93 19.47
CA ALA A 73 -15.61 -21.12 18.25
C ALA A 73 -16.36 -20.60 17.01
N PRO A 74 -15.67 -19.91 16.10
CA PRO A 74 -16.25 -19.51 14.82
C PRO A 74 -16.49 -20.74 13.93
N LEU A 75 -17.52 -20.66 13.09
CA LEU A 75 -17.81 -21.66 12.06
C LEU A 75 -16.69 -21.69 11.00
N ALA A 76 -16.58 -22.78 10.29
CA ALA A 76 -15.65 -22.87 9.17
C ALA A 76 -15.90 -21.76 8.15
N VAL A 77 -14.82 -21.16 7.62
CA VAL A 77 -14.93 -20.06 6.64
C VAL A 77 -15.73 -20.51 5.40
N SER A 78 -15.67 -21.79 5.05
CA SER A 78 -16.46 -22.35 3.95
C SER A 78 -17.97 -22.29 4.18
N GLU A 79 -18.43 -22.47 5.41
CA GLU A 79 -19.85 -22.37 5.78
C GLU A 79 -20.32 -20.91 5.76
N GLN A 80 -19.52 -20.00 6.32
CA GLN A 80 -19.76 -18.58 6.25
C GLN A 80 -19.80 -18.07 4.79
N ALA A 81 -18.88 -18.57 3.95
CA ALA A 81 -18.79 -18.24 2.53
C ALA A 81 -20.02 -18.75 1.75
N ALA A 82 -20.48 -19.96 2.05
CA ALA A 82 -21.68 -20.51 1.43
C ALA A 82 -22.93 -19.71 1.79
N ALA A 83 -23.06 -19.27 3.06
CA ALA A 83 -24.14 -18.39 3.49
C ALA A 83 -24.10 -17.02 2.79
N ALA A 84 -22.90 -16.40 2.69
CA ALA A 84 -22.71 -15.15 1.99
C ALA A 84 -23.08 -15.24 0.50
N GLN A 85 -22.64 -16.30 -0.17
CA GLN A 85 -22.96 -16.53 -1.58
C GLN A 85 -24.44 -16.82 -1.80
N ALA A 86 -25.07 -17.60 -0.95
CA ALA A 86 -26.50 -17.91 -1.03
C ALA A 86 -27.39 -16.69 -0.79
N SER A 87 -26.90 -15.67 -0.09
CA SER A 87 -27.66 -14.44 0.19
C SER A 87 -27.88 -13.56 -1.05
N ILE A 88 -27.11 -13.78 -2.12
CA ILE A 88 -27.18 -13.00 -3.34
C ILE A 88 -27.35 -13.94 -4.52
N GLU A 89 -28.54 -13.91 -5.15
CA GLU A 89 -28.86 -14.77 -6.28
C GLU A 89 -27.95 -14.48 -7.48
N GLY A 90 -27.32 -15.54 -8.02
CA GLY A 90 -26.36 -15.40 -9.11
C GLY A 90 -25.01 -14.79 -8.72
N GLY A 91 -24.76 -14.62 -7.43
CA GLY A 91 -23.53 -14.05 -6.91
C GLY A 91 -22.33 -14.97 -7.00
N THR A 92 -21.18 -14.41 -7.33
CA THR A 92 -19.89 -15.09 -7.29
C THR A 92 -19.07 -14.55 -6.14
N LEU A 93 -18.63 -15.42 -5.23
CA LEU A 93 -17.76 -15.06 -4.13
C LEU A 93 -16.35 -14.73 -4.66
N VAL A 94 -15.87 -13.53 -4.35
CA VAL A 94 -14.58 -13.02 -4.87
C VAL A 94 -13.55 -12.86 -3.77
N GLN A 95 -13.96 -12.43 -2.57
CA GLN A 95 -13.01 -12.10 -1.51
C GLN A 95 -13.62 -12.36 -0.13
N TYR A 96 -12.76 -12.82 0.77
CA TYR A 96 -13.00 -12.89 2.21
C TYR A 96 -12.11 -11.89 2.95
N VAL A 97 -12.69 -11.16 3.88
CA VAL A 97 -11.99 -10.28 4.80
C VAL A 97 -12.26 -10.78 6.22
N ALA A 98 -11.22 -11.31 6.85
CA ALA A 98 -11.31 -11.80 8.21
C ALA A 98 -11.63 -10.67 9.20
N PRO A 99 -12.45 -10.92 10.23
CA PRO A 99 -12.67 -9.97 11.30
C PRO A 99 -11.35 -9.65 12.02
N ARG A 100 -11.20 -8.41 12.46
CA ARG A 100 -10.01 -7.94 13.18
C ARG A 100 -10.04 -8.26 14.67
N ALA A 101 -11.20 -8.57 15.18
CA ALA A 101 -11.46 -8.94 16.58
C ALA A 101 -12.62 -9.94 16.64
N ASP A 102 -12.68 -10.70 17.71
CA ASP A 102 -13.67 -11.77 17.88
C ASP A 102 -15.12 -11.26 17.98
N ASP A 103 -15.29 -9.98 18.29
CA ASP A 103 -16.58 -9.29 18.39
C ASP A 103 -17.01 -8.59 17.09
N LEU A 104 -16.34 -8.89 15.98
CA LEU A 104 -16.63 -8.25 14.68
C LEU A 104 -17.07 -9.27 13.63
N ALA A 105 -17.95 -8.82 12.72
CA ALA A 105 -18.44 -9.61 11.61
C ALA A 105 -17.33 -9.91 10.57
N ALA A 106 -17.44 -11.06 9.92
CA ALA A 106 -16.68 -11.40 8.74
C ALA A 106 -17.30 -10.73 7.51
N ILE A 107 -16.48 -10.23 6.61
CA ILE A 107 -16.96 -9.54 5.40
C ILE A 107 -16.62 -10.37 4.17
N PHE A 108 -17.61 -10.62 3.35
CA PHE A 108 -17.48 -11.31 2.07
C PHE A 108 -17.83 -10.36 0.92
N ARG A 109 -17.03 -10.37 -0.12
CA ARG A 109 -17.35 -9.70 -1.37
C ARG A 109 -17.98 -10.71 -2.32
N VAL A 110 -19.21 -10.40 -2.75
CA VAL A 110 -19.95 -11.17 -3.75
C VAL A 110 -20.23 -10.25 -4.93
N ASP A 111 -19.82 -10.64 -6.11
CA ASP A 111 -20.01 -9.86 -7.33
C ASP A 111 -21.16 -10.45 -8.15
N VAL A 112 -22.08 -9.58 -8.58
CA VAL A 112 -23.21 -9.91 -9.49
C VAL A 112 -23.26 -8.87 -10.61
N ASN A 113 -23.21 -9.30 -11.86
CA ASN A 113 -23.27 -8.42 -13.03
C ASN A 113 -22.32 -7.22 -12.93
N ASP A 114 -21.07 -7.47 -12.54
CA ASP A 114 -20.01 -6.48 -12.31
C ASP A 114 -20.28 -5.49 -11.16
N VAL A 115 -21.31 -5.72 -10.37
CA VAL A 115 -21.57 -4.95 -9.16
C VAL A 115 -21.01 -5.69 -7.95
N ALA A 116 -20.04 -5.06 -7.28
CA ALA A 116 -19.45 -5.59 -6.07
C ALA A 116 -20.34 -5.30 -4.85
N THR A 117 -20.82 -6.34 -4.20
CA THR A 117 -21.61 -6.24 -2.95
C THR A 117 -20.80 -6.81 -1.80
N MET A 118 -20.76 -6.07 -0.71
CA MET A 118 -20.15 -6.52 0.53
C MET A 118 -21.23 -7.11 1.44
N VAL A 119 -21.00 -8.32 1.93
CA VAL A 119 -21.90 -9.05 2.80
C VAL A 119 -21.23 -9.25 4.14
N ALA A 120 -21.82 -8.73 5.20
CA ALA A 120 -21.37 -8.96 6.57
C ALA A 120 -22.05 -10.21 7.13
N VAL A 121 -21.26 -11.16 7.59
CA VAL A 121 -21.69 -12.46 8.11
C VAL A 121 -21.21 -12.60 9.55
N ASP A 122 -22.09 -13.07 10.42
CA ASP A 122 -21.70 -13.46 11.77
C ASP A 122 -20.82 -14.74 11.70
N PRO A 123 -19.56 -14.67 12.17
CA PRO A 123 -18.66 -15.81 12.07
C PRO A 123 -19.06 -17.02 12.93
N TYR A 124 -19.98 -16.86 13.87
CA TYR A 124 -20.39 -17.93 14.79
C TYR A 124 -21.70 -18.61 14.36
N THR A 125 -22.59 -17.86 13.71
CA THR A 125 -23.93 -18.35 13.34
C THR A 125 -24.15 -18.45 11.83
N ALA A 126 -23.25 -17.88 11.02
CA ALA A 126 -23.39 -17.67 9.57
C ALA A 126 -24.61 -16.81 9.18
N GLU A 127 -25.17 -16.04 10.13
CA GLU A 127 -26.26 -15.13 9.86
C GLU A 127 -25.79 -13.92 9.03
N ILE A 128 -26.59 -13.49 8.08
CA ILE A 128 -26.31 -12.31 7.28
C ILE A 128 -26.76 -11.07 8.05
N LEU A 129 -25.82 -10.27 8.50
CA LEU A 129 -26.09 -9.08 9.31
C LEU A 129 -26.40 -7.86 8.47
N ALA A 130 -25.69 -7.70 7.34
CA ALA A 130 -25.91 -6.60 6.41
C ALA A 130 -25.36 -6.93 5.02
N SER A 131 -25.95 -6.33 4.01
CA SER A 131 -25.40 -6.31 2.66
C SER A 131 -25.45 -4.89 2.12
N PHE A 132 -24.36 -4.42 1.51
CA PHE A 132 -24.24 -3.07 0.99
C PHE A 132 -23.37 -3.07 -0.26
N PRO A 133 -23.70 -2.24 -1.26
CA PRO A 133 -22.84 -2.11 -2.43
C PRO A 133 -21.49 -1.55 -2.02
N ARG A 134 -20.42 -2.07 -2.60
CA ARG A 134 -19.10 -1.49 -2.41
C ARG A 134 -19.10 -0.08 -3.00
N ARG A 135 -18.83 0.92 -2.16
CA ARG A 135 -18.63 2.28 -2.64
C ARG A 135 -17.39 2.29 -3.56
N SER A 136 -17.60 2.47 -4.85
CA SER A 136 -16.56 2.92 -5.74
C SER A 136 -16.27 4.37 -5.34
N GLY A 137 -15.07 4.70 -4.93
CA GLY A 137 -14.72 6.03 -4.43
C GLY A 137 -14.73 7.15 -5.48
N TRP A 138 -15.61 7.02 -6.49
CA TRP A 138 -15.75 7.92 -7.63
C TRP A 138 -17.22 8.34 -7.93
N ASP A 139 -18.16 8.06 -7.02
CA ASP A 139 -19.55 8.55 -7.09
C ASP A 139 -19.74 9.76 -6.18
#